data_191d4c0baee40ce8a4ab4eba4520f420
#
_entry.id   191d4c0baee40ce8a4ab4eba4520f420
#
_cell.length_a   1.000
_cell.length_b   1.000
_cell.length_c   1.000
_cell.angle_alpha   90.00
_cell.angle_beta   90.00
_cell.angle_gamma   90.00
#
_symmetry.space_group_name_H-M   'P 1'
#
loop_
_entity.id
_entity.type
_entity.pdbx_description
1 polymer ?
#
loop_
_entity_poly.entity_id
_entity_poly.type
_entity_poly.pdbx_seq_one_letter_code
_entity_poly.pdbx_strand_id
1 'polypeptide(L)'
;MNPSKHGGKIMYILIIYDIKSERINKVYKFLKTYLTWIQNSVFEGEITKTEYKLIKDKLTQLIDQNEDSIIIYNIPQKYLNKKIIGIEKNTIDFII
;
A
#
# COMPACT_ATOMS: atom_id res chain seq x y z
N MET A 1 -7.13 -18.95 -0.91
CA MET A 1 -7.39 -17.86 -1.88
C MET A 1 -8.40 -16.90 -1.29
N ASN A 2 -8.17 -15.62 -1.47
CA ASN A 2 -9.06 -14.59 -0.93
C ASN A 2 -10.29 -14.44 -1.84
N PRO A 3 -11.51 -14.72 -1.34
CA PRO A 3 -12.71 -14.62 -2.17
C PRO A 3 -12.96 -13.22 -2.74
N SER A 4 -12.51 -12.17 -2.04
CA SER A 4 -12.73 -10.80 -2.50
C SER A 4 -11.97 -10.49 -3.80
N LYS A 5 -11.04 -11.33 -4.21
CA LYS A 5 -10.29 -11.15 -5.45
C LYS A 5 -10.97 -11.81 -6.65
N HIS A 6 -12.05 -12.56 -6.42
CA HIS A 6 -12.80 -13.17 -7.51
C HIS A 6 -13.75 -12.15 -8.13
N GLY A 7 -13.88 -12.21 -9.45
CA GLY A 7 -14.85 -11.40 -10.16
C GLY A 7 -14.51 -9.94 -10.31
N GLY A 8 -13.46 -9.46 -9.66
CA GLY A 8 -13.00 -8.09 -9.83
C GLY A 8 -11.73 -8.04 -10.66
N LYS A 9 -11.51 -6.91 -11.33
CA LYS A 9 -10.26 -6.69 -12.02
C LYS A 9 -9.15 -6.50 -10.97
N ILE A 10 -8.11 -7.33 -11.07
CA ILE A 10 -6.97 -7.30 -10.15
C ILE A 10 -5.91 -6.35 -10.67
N MET A 11 -5.37 -5.55 -9.78
CA MET A 11 -4.26 -4.67 -10.10
C MET A 11 -3.21 -4.73 -9.00
N TYR A 12 -1.98 -4.44 -9.34
CA TYR A 12 -0.88 -4.35 -8.38
C TYR A 12 -0.50 -2.90 -8.19
N ILE A 13 -0.44 -2.45 -6.94
CA ILE A 13 -0.10 -1.06 -6.66
C ILE A 13 1.09 -0.97 -5.72
N LEU A 14 1.82 0.13 -5.87
CA LEU A 14 2.90 0.53 -4.99
C LEU A 14 2.56 1.91 -4.46
N ILE A 15 2.55 2.06 -3.13
CA ILE A 15 2.27 3.34 -2.49
C ILE A 15 3.52 3.81 -1.77
N ILE A 16 3.91 5.04 -2.07
CA ILE A 16 4.99 5.74 -1.39
C ILE A 16 4.39 6.97 -0.75
N TYR A 17 4.66 7.19 0.55
CA TYR A 17 4.05 8.31 1.24
C TYR A 17 5.06 9.07 2.09
N ASP A 18 4.74 10.34 2.32
CA ASP A 18 5.47 11.22 3.23
C ASP A 18 4.41 11.97 4.02
N ILE A 19 4.18 11.55 5.26
CA ILE A 19 3.06 12.01 6.07
C ILE A 19 3.56 12.46 7.42
N LYS A 20 3.02 13.58 7.91
CA LYS A 20 3.38 14.12 9.21
C LYS A 20 3.08 13.13 10.33
N SER A 21 3.90 13.18 11.36
CA SER A 21 3.88 12.20 12.46
C SER A 21 2.52 12.10 13.14
N GLU A 22 1.77 13.18 13.21
CA GLU A 22 0.46 13.17 13.87
C GLU A 22 -0.59 12.37 13.10
N ARG A 23 -0.38 12.08 11.81
CA ARG A 23 -1.33 11.34 10.98
C ARG A 23 -0.82 9.99 10.48
N ILE A 24 0.48 9.74 10.63
CA ILE A 24 1.10 8.59 10.00
C ILE A 24 0.56 7.25 10.52
N ASN A 25 0.24 7.17 11.81
CA ASN A 25 -0.24 5.92 12.39
C ASN A 25 -1.60 5.50 11.82
N LYS A 26 -2.49 6.44 11.60
CA LYS A 26 -3.80 6.15 11.01
C LYS A 26 -3.66 5.63 9.58
N VAL A 27 -2.78 6.25 8.81
CA VAL A 27 -2.52 5.83 7.44
C VAL A 27 -1.89 4.44 7.42
N TYR A 28 -0.90 4.20 8.26
CA TYR A 28 -0.23 2.91 8.35
C TYR A 28 -1.22 1.79 8.67
N LYS A 29 -2.04 1.98 9.70
CA LYS A 29 -3.01 0.97 10.12
C LYS A 29 -4.03 0.69 9.01
N PHE A 30 -4.47 1.73 8.32
CA PHE A 30 -5.42 1.56 7.24
C PHE A 30 -4.81 0.81 6.07
N LEU A 31 -3.64 1.21 5.61
CA LEU A 31 -2.98 0.57 4.47
C LEU A 31 -2.65 -0.88 4.75
N LYS A 32 -2.26 -1.19 5.99
CA LYS A 32 -1.92 -2.56 6.38
C LYS A 32 -3.10 -3.52 6.25
N THR A 33 -4.32 -3.01 6.24
CA THR A 33 -5.51 -3.83 6.03
C THR A 33 -5.56 -4.42 4.62
N TYR A 34 -5.04 -3.69 3.63
CA TYR A 34 -5.17 -4.06 2.23
C TYR A 34 -3.85 -4.43 1.56
N LEU A 35 -2.76 -3.88 2.06
CA LEU A 35 -1.45 -3.97 1.42
C LEU A 35 -0.41 -4.48 2.39
N THR A 36 0.75 -4.80 1.85
CA THR A 36 1.89 -5.28 2.60
C THR A 36 2.91 -4.17 2.78
N TRP A 37 3.27 -3.87 4.02
CA TRP A 37 4.36 -2.96 4.31
C TRP A 37 5.68 -3.56 3.86
N ILE A 38 6.48 -2.79 3.14
CA ILE A 38 7.75 -3.27 2.60
C ILE A 38 8.92 -2.75 3.42
N GLN A 39 9.03 -1.44 3.51
CA GLN A 39 10.04 -0.77 4.29
C GLN A 39 9.76 0.72 4.30
N ASN A 40 10.28 1.44 5.28
CA ASN A 40 10.10 2.89 5.38
C ASN A 40 8.64 3.28 5.15
N SER A 41 8.38 4.10 4.15
CA SER A 41 7.05 4.61 3.83
C SER A 41 6.53 4.00 2.53
N VAL A 42 6.66 2.67 2.41
CA VAL A 42 6.31 1.95 1.18
C VAL A 42 5.39 0.78 1.49
N PHE A 43 4.26 0.73 0.81
CA PHE A 43 3.34 -0.40 0.79
C PHE A 43 3.18 -0.89 -0.64
N GLU A 44 2.91 -2.17 -0.79
CA GLU A 44 2.59 -2.73 -2.09
C GLU A 44 1.61 -3.87 -1.94
N GLY A 45 0.92 -4.21 -3.02
CA GLY A 45 0.08 -5.38 -3.01
C GLY A 45 -0.91 -5.41 -4.16
N GLU A 46 -1.58 -6.55 -4.20
CA GLU A 46 -2.61 -6.83 -5.20
C GLU A 46 -3.96 -6.46 -4.62
N ILE A 47 -4.73 -5.66 -5.35
CA ILE A 47 -6.04 -5.21 -4.91
C ILE A 47 -7.02 -5.25 -6.08
N THR A 48 -8.31 -5.25 -5.74
CA THR A 48 -9.37 -5.12 -6.74
C THR A 48 -9.56 -3.66 -7.09
N LYS A 49 -10.24 -3.42 -8.20
CA LYS A 49 -10.58 -2.07 -8.63
C LYS A 49 -11.44 -1.35 -7.57
N THR A 50 -12.35 -2.10 -6.94
CA THR A 50 -13.20 -1.54 -5.88
C THR A 50 -12.36 -1.14 -4.67
N GLU A 51 -11.42 -1.99 -4.26
CA GLU A 51 -10.52 -1.67 -3.17
C GLU A 51 -9.64 -0.46 -3.48
N TYR A 52 -9.20 -0.35 -4.72
CA TYR A 52 -8.39 0.79 -5.15
C TYR A 52 -9.13 2.11 -4.94
N LYS A 53 -10.40 2.16 -5.36
CA LYS A 53 -11.22 3.35 -5.16
C LYS A 53 -11.40 3.66 -3.67
N LEU A 54 -11.69 2.63 -2.88
CA LEU A 54 -11.86 2.77 -1.44
C LEU A 54 -10.58 3.31 -0.78
N ILE A 55 -9.42 2.77 -1.17
CA ILE A 55 -8.14 3.20 -0.63
C ILE A 55 -7.88 4.67 -0.95
N LYS A 56 -8.09 5.08 -2.20
CA LYS A 56 -7.88 6.48 -2.59
C LYS A 56 -8.79 7.43 -1.82
N ASP A 57 -10.06 7.07 -1.71
CA ASP A 57 -11.04 7.90 -1.01
C ASP A 57 -10.68 8.05 0.47
N LYS A 58 -10.32 6.94 1.11
CA LYS A 58 -9.97 6.96 2.53
C LYS A 58 -8.68 7.72 2.79
N LEU A 59 -7.67 7.52 1.96
CA LEU A 59 -6.40 8.25 2.11
C LEU A 59 -6.61 9.75 1.98
N THR A 60 -7.46 10.17 1.05
CA THR A 60 -7.79 11.59 0.89
C THR A 60 -8.39 12.18 2.15
N GLN A 61 -9.17 11.39 2.89
CA GLN A 61 -9.77 11.82 4.15
C GLN A 61 -8.77 11.84 5.30
N LEU A 62 -7.82 10.91 5.30
CA LEU A 62 -6.90 10.75 6.44
C LEU A 62 -5.75 11.74 6.43
N ILE A 63 -5.36 12.26 5.27
CA ILE A 63 -4.18 13.13 5.17
C ILE A 63 -4.58 14.60 5.16
N ASP A 64 -3.57 15.45 5.36
CA ASP A 64 -3.67 16.87 5.10
C ASP A 64 -2.95 17.14 3.79
N GLN A 65 -3.70 17.50 2.75
CA GLN A 65 -3.16 17.64 1.41
C GLN A 65 -2.18 18.81 1.27
N ASN A 66 -2.13 19.70 2.26
CA ASN A 66 -1.19 20.80 2.27
C ASN A 66 0.15 20.43 2.92
N GLU A 67 0.20 19.32 3.63
CA GLU A 67 1.40 18.91 4.37
C GLU A 67 1.89 17.52 4.01
N ASP A 68 0.99 16.65 3.54
CA ASP A 68 1.28 15.25 3.31
C ASP A 68 1.30 14.93 1.83
N SER A 69 2.02 13.87 1.47
CA SER A 69 2.13 13.42 0.09
C SER A 69 1.91 11.90 0.01
N ILE A 70 1.15 11.47 -0.99
CA ILE A 70 0.98 10.05 -1.30
C ILE A 70 1.13 9.89 -2.81
N ILE A 71 1.97 8.94 -3.21
CA ILE A 71 2.16 8.60 -4.62
C ILE A 71 1.74 7.15 -4.79
N ILE A 72 0.87 6.89 -5.76
CA ILE A 72 0.40 5.55 -6.06
C ILE A 72 0.81 5.18 -7.48
N TYR A 73 1.54 4.07 -7.61
CA TYR A 73 1.85 3.50 -8.90
C TYR A 73 0.97 2.29 -9.12
N ASN A 74 0.36 2.22 -10.28
CA ASN A 74 -0.38 1.04 -10.72
C ASN A 74 0.51 0.30 -11.72
N ILE A 75 0.89 -0.92 -11.35
CA ILE A 75 1.85 -1.70 -12.13
C ILE A 75 1.10 -2.87 -12.77
N PRO A 76 1.03 -2.94 -14.11
CA PRO A 76 0.46 -4.12 -14.75
C PRO A 76 1.24 -5.36 -14.34
N GLN A 77 0.53 -6.42 -13.95
CA GLN A 77 1.19 -7.62 -13.42
C GLN A 77 2.20 -8.24 -14.37
N LYS A 78 1.95 -8.16 -15.66
CA LYS A 78 2.87 -8.71 -16.65
C LYS A 78 4.24 -8.02 -16.67
N TYR A 79 4.32 -6.82 -16.11
CA TYR A 79 5.58 -6.09 -16.00
C TYR A 79 6.15 -6.11 -14.58
N LEU A 80 5.46 -6.76 -13.66
CA LEU A 80 5.90 -6.82 -12.27
C LEU A 80 7.10 -7.74 -12.15
N ASN A 81 8.21 -7.18 -11.71
CA ASN A 81 9.43 -7.94 -11.46
C ASN A 81 10.09 -7.33 -10.24
N LYS A 82 10.21 -8.15 -9.19
CA LYS A 82 10.73 -7.68 -7.90
C LYS A 82 11.94 -8.49 -7.52
N LYS A 83 13.01 -7.80 -7.13
CA LYS A 83 14.21 -8.42 -6.60
C LYS A 83 14.61 -7.71 -5.31
N ILE A 84 14.91 -8.50 -4.29
CA ILE A 84 15.40 -7.98 -3.02
C ILE A 84 16.89 -8.28 -2.94
N ILE A 85 17.67 -7.24 -2.67
CA ILE A 85 19.10 -7.37 -2.41
C ILE A 85 19.29 -6.93 -0.98
N GLY A 86 19.85 -7.82 -0.16
CA GLY A 86 20.02 -7.58 1.26
C GLY A 86 18.87 -8.16 2.06
N ILE A 87 18.43 -7.43 3.07
CA ILE A 87 17.44 -7.92 4.03
C ILE A 87 16.03 -7.52 3.60
N GLU A 88 15.11 -8.49 3.69
CA GLU A 88 13.69 -8.21 3.50
C GLU A 88 13.13 -7.67 4.81
N LYS A 89 12.86 -6.36 4.85
CA LYS A 89 12.45 -5.66 6.07
C LYS A 89 11.12 -6.17 6.62
N ASN A 90 10.19 -6.52 5.74
CA ASN A 90 8.90 -7.03 6.16
C ASN A 90 9.03 -8.31 6.98
N THR A 91 9.94 -9.20 6.60
CA THR A 91 10.17 -10.46 7.31
C THR A 91 10.68 -10.21 8.73
N ILE A 92 11.51 -9.18 8.91
CA ILE A 92 12.05 -8.83 10.22
C ILE A 92 10.93 -8.44 11.18
N ASP A 93 9.90 -7.78 10.69
CA ASP A 93 8.77 -7.34 11.52
C ASP A 93 8.07 -8.50 12.22
N PHE A 94 8.07 -9.68 11.63
CA PHE A 94 7.42 -10.85 12.21
C PHE A 94 8.24 -11.51 13.30
N ILE A 95 9.50 -11.22 13.39
CA ILE A 95 10.40 -11.82 14.38
C ILE A 95 10.29 -11.08 15.70
N ILE A 96 9.94 -9.84 15.65
CA ILE A 96 9.82 -8.99 16.83
C ILE A 96 8.51 -9.25 17.55
#